data_ed790d37e84b1fd52bfe0e451d25e037
#
_entry.id   ed790d37e84b1fd52bfe0e451d25e037
#
_cell.length_a   1.000
_cell.length_b   1.000
_cell.length_c   1.000
_cell.angle_alpha   90.00
_cell.angle_beta   90.00
_cell.angle_gamma   90.00
#
_symmetry.space_group_name_H-M   'P 1'
#
loop_
_entity.id
_entity.type
_entity.pdbx_description
1 polymer ?
#
loop_
_entity_poly.entity_id
_entity_poly.type
_entity_poly.pdbx_seq_one_letter_code
_entity_poly.pdbx_strand_id
1 'polypeptide(L)'
;MNVSGINFESIADGDGVRVVVYVSGCLHNCKGCHNPTSHSFTAGRPFTEELQREVIEYIKKTPFISGLTLSGGDPMYSASELVPFVTALKEDIKYISVWIYSGFSYEKILEDSEMLSLLSLCDVLVDGAVSYTHLTLPTNSR
;
A
#
# COMPACT_ATOMS: atom_id res chain seq x y z
N MET A 1 3.71 -1.31 -13.40
CA MET A 1 3.93 -1.78 -12.02
C MET A 1 3.46 -3.21 -11.88
N ASN A 2 4.24 -4.02 -11.18
CA ASN A 2 3.87 -5.41 -10.93
C ASN A 2 3.57 -5.63 -9.47
N VAL A 3 2.79 -6.67 -9.19
CA VAL A 3 2.54 -7.12 -7.83
C VAL A 3 3.03 -8.55 -7.68
N SER A 4 3.66 -8.85 -6.55
CA SER A 4 4.14 -10.21 -6.28
C SER A 4 3.03 -11.08 -5.73
N GLY A 5 1.96 -10.49 -5.23
CA GLY A 5 0.82 -11.25 -4.76
C GLY A 5 -0.23 -10.35 -4.14
N ILE A 6 -1.38 -10.92 -3.86
CA ILE A 6 -2.46 -10.23 -3.17
C ILE A 6 -3.04 -11.20 -2.15
N ASN A 7 -3.11 -10.77 -0.90
CA ASN A 7 -3.77 -11.55 0.14
C ASN A 7 -5.10 -10.88 0.43
N PHE A 8 -6.18 -11.55 0.12
CA PHE A 8 -7.51 -10.97 0.24
C PHE A 8 -8.05 -10.94 1.67
N GLU A 9 -7.42 -11.68 2.58
CA GLU A 9 -7.92 -11.73 3.96
C GLU A 9 -6.75 -11.87 4.94
N SER A 10 -6.03 -10.78 5.16
CA SER A 10 -4.90 -10.77 6.09
C SER A 10 -5.31 -10.14 7.41
N ILE A 11 -4.88 -10.73 8.52
CA ILE A 11 -5.06 -10.16 9.84
C ILE A 11 -3.74 -9.70 10.45
N ALA A 12 -2.66 -9.79 9.69
CA ALA A 12 -1.32 -9.52 10.20
C ALA A 12 -0.75 -8.17 9.76
N ASP A 13 -1.37 -7.52 8.79
CA ASP A 13 -0.78 -6.35 8.14
C ASP A 13 -1.59 -5.08 8.38
N GLY A 14 -1.99 -4.85 9.59
CA GLY A 14 -2.74 -3.66 9.97
C GLY A 14 -3.95 -4.04 10.82
N ASP A 15 -4.80 -3.07 11.11
CA ASP A 15 -5.97 -3.30 11.93
C ASP A 15 -7.05 -4.05 11.17
N GLY A 16 -7.64 -5.02 11.83
CA GLY A 16 -8.78 -5.77 11.28
C GLY A 16 -8.38 -6.71 10.17
N VAL A 17 -9.36 -7.14 9.38
CA VAL A 17 -9.11 -8.00 8.23
C VAL A 17 -8.90 -7.09 7.02
N ARG A 18 -7.81 -7.29 6.31
CA ARG A 18 -7.44 -6.37 5.25
C ARG A 18 -7.06 -7.11 3.98
N VAL A 19 -7.26 -6.45 2.84
CA VAL A 19 -6.69 -6.92 1.60
C VAL A 19 -5.30 -6.31 1.49
N VAL A 20 -4.29 -7.14 1.25
CA VAL A 20 -2.91 -6.68 1.14
C VAL A 20 -2.44 -6.85 -0.28
N VAL A 21 -1.93 -5.77 -0.87
CA VAL A 21 -1.33 -5.81 -2.20
C VAL A 21 0.17 -5.74 -2.01
N TYR A 22 0.87 -6.78 -2.45
CA TYR A 22 2.33 -6.85 -2.33
C TYR A 22 2.94 -6.37 -3.64
N VAL A 23 3.38 -5.12 -3.65
CA VAL A 23 3.94 -4.48 -4.83
C VAL A 23 5.36 -5.01 -5.06
N SER A 24 5.70 -5.31 -6.29
CA SER A 24 7.05 -5.76 -6.63
C SER A 24 7.98 -4.57 -6.77
N GLY A 25 9.24 -4.76 -6.37
CA GLY A 25 10.29 -3.77 -6.56
C GLY A 25 10.67 -3.03 -5.30
N CYS A 26 11.91 -3.13 -4.93
CA CYS A 26 12.44 -2.44 -3.77
C CYS A 26 13.95 -2.33 -3.93
N LEU A 27 14.48 -1.11 -3.81
CA LEU A 27 15.90 -0.87 -3.88
C LEU A 27 16.54 -0.73 -2.50
N HIS A 28 15.74 -0.83 -1.45
CA HIS A 28 16.27 -0.83 -0.09
C HIS A 28 16.97 -2.16 0.16
N ASN A 29 18.10 -2.17 0.67
CA ASN A 29 18.85 -3.39 0.90
C ASN A 29 18.77 -3.76 2.38
N CYS A 30 17.57 -4.07 2.83
CA CYS A 30 17.33 -4.33 4.24
C CYS A 30 17.80 -5.71 4.63
N LYS A 31 18.60 -5.80 5.67
CA LYS A 31 18.97 -7.08 6.23
C LYS A 31 17.74 -7.70 6.85
N GLY A 32 17.58 -8.99 6.62
CA GLY A 32 16.44 -9.71 7.18
C GLY A 32 15.11 -9.40 6.51
N CYS A 33 15.16 -8.91 5.29
CA CYS A 33 13.94 -8.69 4.54
C CYS A 33 13.17 -9.99 4.34
N HIS A 34 11.88 -9.96 4.58
CA HIS A 34 11.06 -11.17 4.53
C HIS A 34 10.68 -11.58 3.13
N ASN A 35 10.79 -10.69 2.16
CA ASN A 35 10.36 -10.97 0.80
C ASN A 35 11.43 -10.57 -0.22
N PRO A 36 12.56 -11.27 -0.24
CA PRO A 36 13.63 -10.88 -1.17
C PRO A 36 13.22 -10.97 -2.64
N THR A 37 12.28 -11.85 -2.97
CA THR A 37 11.81 -11.97 -4.35
C THR A 37 11.04 -10.76 -4.82
N SER A 38 10.45 -9.99 -3.93
CA SER A 38 9.68 -8.82 -4.31
C SER A 38 10.58 -7.60 -4.55
N HIS A 39 11.89 -7.75 -4.37
CA HIS A 39 12.82 -6.67 -4.67
C HIS A 39 12.95 -6.43 -6.17
N SER A 40 12.65 -7.43 -7.00
CA SER A 40 12.71 -7.25 -8.45
C SER A 40 11.46 -6.54 -8.93
N PHE A 41 11.64 -5.48 -9.72
CA PHE A 41 10.50 -4.74 -10.27
C PHE A 41 9.74 -5.54 -11.32
N THR A 42 10.34 -6.61 -11.84
CA THR A 42 9.70 -7.45 -12.84
C THR A 42 9.09 -8.73 -12.25
N ALA A 43 9.26 -8.93 -10.94
CA ALA A 43 8.68 -10.11 -10.30
C ALA A 43 7.16 -10.01 -10.26
N GLY A 44 6.49 -11.16 -10.21
CA GLY A 44 5.05 -11.21 -10.10
C GLY A 44 4.35 -10.95 -11.43
N ARG A 45 3.21 -10.31 -11.36
CA ARG A 45 2.37 -10.06 -12.54
C ARG A 45 1.97 -8.59 -12.60
N PRO A 46 1.60 -8.09 -13.78
CA PRO A 46 1.20 -6.69 -13.90
C PRO A 46 -0.05 -6.40 -13.08
N PHE A 47 -0.07 -5.24 -12.44
CA PHE A 47 -1.24 -4.79 -11.69
C PHE A 47 -2.13 -4.01 -12.65
N THR A 48 -2.85 -4.75 -13.47
CA THR A 48 -3.68 -4.18 -14.53
C THR A 48 -4.92 -3.52 -13.97
N GLU A 49 -5.58 -2.72 -14.78
CA GLU A 49 -6.85 -2.12 -14.38
C GLU A 49 -7.89 -3.17 -14.02
N GLU A 50 -7.89 -4.30 -14.72
CA GLU A 50 -8.77 -5.39 -14.40
C GLU A 50 -8.51 -5.95 -13.02
N LEU A 51 -7.25 -6.15 -12.68
CA LEU A 51 -6.88 -6.67 -11.38
C LEU A 51 -7.19 -5.64 -10.28
N GLN A 52 -6.97 -4.38 -10.55
CA GLN A 52 -7.31 -3.30 -9.62
C GLN A 52 -8.81 -3.29 -9.34
N ARG A 53 -9.61 -3.45 -10.38
CA ARG A 53 -11.05 -3.48 -10.24
C ARG A 53 -11.51 -4.72 -9.46
N GLU A 54 -10.84 -5.84 -9.68
CA GLU A 54 -11.12 -7.06 -8.94
C GLU A 54 -10.93 -6.84 -7.43
N VAL A 55 -9.86 -6.18 -7.06
CA VAL A 55 -9.57 -5.87 -5.66
C VAL A 55 -10.66 -4.96 -5.08
N ILE A 56 -10.99 -3.90 -5.80
CA ILE A 56 -12.00 -2.95 -5.34
C ILE A 56 -13.36 -3.63 -5.19
N GLU A 57 -13.74 -4.43 -6.17
CA GLU A 57 -15.03 -5.14 -6.11
C GLU A 57 -15.07 -6.15 -4.97
N TYR A 58 -13.95 -6.84 -4.73
CA TYR A 58 -13.89 -7.78 -3.62
C TYR A 58 -14.14 -7.06 -2.28
N ILE A 59 -13.48 -5.93 -2.07
CA ILE A 59 -13.64 -5.17 -0.84
C ILE A 59 -15.08 -4.67 -0.72
N LYS A 60 -15.61 -4.19 -1.83
CA LYS A 60 -16.96 -3.64 -1.86
C LYS A 60 -18.01 -4.68 -1.48
N LYS A 61 -17.81 -5.92 -1.91
CA LYS A 61 -18.75 -7.01 -1.65
C LYS A 61 -18.52 -7.70 -0.33
N THR A 62 -17.45 -7.39 0.39
CA THR A 62 -17.06 -8.14 1.58
C THR A 62 -17.02 -7.19 2.78
N PRO A 63 -18.17 -7.04 3.44
CA PRO A 63 -18.31 -5.99 4.48
C PRO A 63 -17.37 -6.13 5.67
N PHE A 64 -16.84 -7.32 5.92
CA PHE A 64 -15.94 -7.49 7.07
C PHE A 64 -14.51 -7.00 6.77
N ILE A 65 -14.21 -6.60 5.53
CA ILE A 65 -12.88 -6.09 5.22
C ILE A 65 -12.77 -4.66 5.77
N SER A 66 -11.79 -4.45 6.62
CA SER A 66 -11.57 -3.15 7.26
C SER A 66 -10.82 -2.18 6.37
N GLY A 67 -9.97 -2.67 5.50
CA GLY A 67 -9.18 -1.77 4.68
C GLY A 67 -8.23 -2.43 3.73
N LEU A 68 -7.40 -1.61 3.12
CA LEU A 68 -6.38 -2.01 2.17
C LEU A 68 -5.01 -1.73 2.76
N THR A 69 -4.08 -2.64 2.58
CA THR A 69 -2.69 -2.42 2.95
C THR A 69 -1.80 -2.55 1.71
N LEU A 70 -0.93 -1.60 1.51
CA LEU A 70 0.07 -1.64 0.44
C LEU A 70 1.39 -2.05 1.07
N SER A 71 1.96 -3.13 0.60
CA SER A 71 3.16 -3.72 1.17
C SER A 71 4.01 -4.36 0.06
N GLY A 72 4.85 -5.31 0.40
CA GLY A 72 5.64 -6.05 -0.59
C GLY A 72 7.07 -5.59 -0.60
N GLY A 73 7.60 -5.24 -1.77
CA GLY A 73 8.87 -4.57 -1.92
C GLY A 73 8.75 -3.20 -1.28
N ASP A 74 8.56 -2.18 -2.08
CA ASP A 74 8.25 -0.87 -1.49
C ASP A 74 7.25 -0.14 -2.38
N PRO A 75 6.01 0.03 -1.91
CA PRO A 75 4.99 0.68 -2.71
C PRO A 75 5.32 2.10 -3.12
N MET A 76 6.16 2.79 -2.36
CA MET A 76 6.50 4.17 -2.67
C MET A 76 7.26 4.32 -3.98
N TYR A 77 7.96 3.26 -4.44
CA TYR A 77 8.59 3.31 -5.75
C TYR A 77 7.57 3.35 -6.88
N SER A 78 6.34 2.93 -6.62
CA SER A 78 5.26 2.95 -7.60
C SER A 78 4.18 3.95 -7.24
N ALA A 79 4.56 5.00 -6.51
CA ALA A 79 3.58 5.96 -5.98
C ALA A 79 2.68 6.55 -7.06
N SER A 80 3.26 6.99 -8.17
CA SER A 80 2.47 7.64 -9.22
C SER A 80 1.45 6.69 -9.84
N GLU A 81 1.75 5.38 -9.84
CA GLU A 81 0.84 4.40 -10.41
C GLU A 81 -0.21 3.96 -9.41
N LEU A 82 0.09 4.04 -8.12
CA LEU A 82 -0.85 3.64 -7.08
C LEU A 82 -1.86 4.74 -6.74
N VAL A 83 -1.52 5.99 -6.98
CA VAL A 83 -2.45 7.10 -6.68
C VAL A 83 -3.81 6.93 -7.37
N PRO A 84 -3.88 6.63 -8.67
CA PRO A 84 -5.18 6.43 -9.30
C PRO A 84 -5.97 5.27 -8.72
N PHE A 85 -5.26 4.18 -8.38
CA PHE A 85 -5.92 3.01 -7.80
C PHE A 85 -6.53 3.33 -6.44
N VAL A 86 -5.75 3.96 -5.56
CA VAL A 86 -6.24 4.28 -4.22
C VAL A 86 -7.35 5.32 -4.29
N THR A 87 -7.22 6.27 -5.21
CA THR A 87 -8.27 7.28 -5.42
C THR A 87 -9.58 6.62 -5.81
N ALA A 88 -9.54 5.70 -6.77
CA ALA A 88 -10.73 4.99 -7.22
C ALA A 88 -11.33 4.16 -6.09
N LEU A 89 -10.48 3.52 -5.30
CA LEU A 89 -10.94 2.73 -4.16
C LEU A 89 -11.69 3.61 -3.16
N LYS A 90 -11.11 4.74 -2.82
CA LYS A 90 -11.73 5.63 -1.82
C LYS A 90 -12.99 6.31 -2.33
N GLU A 91 -13.10 6.50 -3.61
CA GLU A 91 -14.32 7.03 -4.19
C GLU A 91 -15.47 6.04 -4.13
N ASP A 92 -15.15 4.76 -4.32
CA ASP A 92 -16.17 3.71 -4.25
C ASP A 92 -16.50 3.31 -2.83
N ILE A 93 -15.53 3.35 -1.93
CA ILE A 93 -15.72 2.84 -0.57
C ILE A 93 -15.23 3.90 0.41
N LYS A 94 -16.14 4.71 0.87
CA LYS A 94 -15.78 5.90 1.66
C LYS A 94 -15.20 5.58 3.04
N TYR A 95 -15.58 4.44 3.60
CA TYR A 95 -15.12 4.09 4.95
C TYR A 95 -13.78 3.40 4.99
N ILE A 96 -13.21 3.08 3.83
CA ILE A 96 -12.02 2.24 3.76
C ILE A 96 -10.80 2.95 4.36
N SER A 97 -10.04 2.23 5.16
CA SER A 97 -8.75 2.74 5.62
C SER A 97 -7.63 2.15 4.79
N VAL A 98 -6.60 2.94 4.51
CA VAL A 98 -5.47 2.52 3.71
C VAL A 98 -4.20 2.64 4.52
N TRP A 99 -3.49 1.53 4.67
CA TRP A 99 -2.21 1.46 5.34
C TRP A 99 -1.12 1.25 4.30
N ILE A 100 0.04 1.82 4.51
CA ILE A 100 1.17 1.62 3.61
C ILE A 100 2.44 1.36 4.41
N TYR A 101 3.19 0.35 3.97
CA TYR A 101 4.47 0.00 4.57
C TYR A 101 5.56 0.43 3.59
N SER A 102 6.54 1.18 4.06
CA SER A 102 7.61 1.68 3.20
C SER A 102 8.95 1.67 3.94
N GLY A 103 10.01 1.43 3.21
CA GLY A 103 11.35 1.57 3.73
C GLY A 103 11.84 3.01 3.74
N PHE A 104 11.13 3.91 3.07
CA PHE A 104 11.46 5.32 3.14
C PHE A 104 11.00 5.91 4.46
N SER A 105 11.78 6.81 5.02
CA SER A 105 11.35 7.51 6.23
C SER A 105 10.25 8.49 5.89
N TYR A 106 9.50 8.87 6.90
CA TYR A 106 8.43 9.84 6.73
C TYR A 106 8.96 11.14 6.12
N GLU A 107 10.11 11.58 6.61
CA GLU A 107 10.73 12.81 6.13
C GLU A 107 11.11 12.75 4.65
N LYS A 108 11.60 11.60 4.21
CA LYS A 108 11.95 11.42 2.81
C LYS A 108 10.71 11.44 1.92
N ILE A 109 9.63 10.84 2.38
CA ILE A 109 8.38 10.81 1.63
C ILE A 109 7.86 12.23 1.44
N LEU A 110 7.99 13.06 2.45
CA LEU A 110 7.52 14.44 2.36
C LEU A 110 8.29 15.27 1.34
N GLU A 111 9.50 14.83 0.98
CA GLU A 111 10.33 15.55 0.02
C GLU A 111 10.02 15.19 -1.44
N ASP A 112 9.24 14.15 -1.68
CA ASP A 112 8.95 13.68 -3.02
C ASP A 112 7.46 13.90 -3.32
N SER A 113 7.16 14.65 -4.36
CA SER A 113 5.78 15.04 -4.64
C SER A 113 4.87 13.84 -4.97
N GLU A 114 5.42 12.83 -5.63
CA GLU A 114 4.61 11.64 -5.98
C GLU A 114 4.37 10.78 -4.75
N MET A 115 5.40 10.58 -3.95
CA MET A 115 5.26 9.82 -2.72
C MET A 115 4.31 10.52 -1.76
N LEU A 116 4.42 11.83 -1.67
CA LEU A 116 3.55 12.62 -0.80
C LEU A 116 2.09 12.53 -1.27
N SER A 117 1.87 12.52 -2.58
CA SER A 117 0.52 12.38 -3.13
C SER A 117 -0.09 11.04 -2.70
N LEU A 118 0.67 9.96 -2.76
CA LEU A 118 0.18 8.67 -2.32
C LEU A 118 -0.05 8.67 -0.80
N LEU A 119 0.90 9.20 -0.05
CA LEU A 119 0.79 9.25 1.40
C LEU A 119 -0.47 10.00 1.83
N SER A 120 -0.81 11.07 1.14
CA SER A 120 -1.98 11.88 1.49
C SER A 120 -3.30 11.11 1.35
N LEU A 121 -3.30 10.03 0.60
CA LEU A 121 -4.47 9.17 0.46
C LEU A 121 -4.49 8.04 1.49
N CYS A 122 -3.40 7.85 2.22
CA CYS A 122 -3.28 6.78 3.19
C CYS A 122 -3.63 7.29 4.58
N ASP A 123 -4.10 6.39 5.42
CA ASP A 123 -4.48 6.71 6.79
C ASP A 123 -3.36 6.42 7.78
N VAL A 124 -2.52 5.44 7.48
CA VAL A 124 -1.41 5.04 8.35
C VAL A 124 -0.19 4.71 7.51
N LEU A 125 0.96 5.20 7.95
CA LEU A 125 2.25 4.86 7.36
C LEU A 125 3.08 4.10 8.39
N VAL A 126 3.61 2.94 8.00
CA VAL A 126 4.62 2.24 8.79
C VAL A 126 5.94 2.44 8.05
N ASP A 127 6.82 3.27 8.59
CA ASP A 127 7.96 3.76 7.84
C ASP A 127 9.31 3.25 8.32
N GLY A 128 10.25 3.39 7.42
CA GLY A 128 11.65 3.10 7.71
C GLY A 128 11.87 1.66 8.04
N ALA A 129 13.02 1.39 8.55
CA ALA A 129 13.34 0.06 8.97
C ALA A 129 12.89 -0.19 10.36
N VAL A 130 12.10 0.65 10.93
CA VAL A 130 11.75 0.50 12.26
C VAL A 130 10.34 0.36 12.47
N SER A 131 10.02 0.27 13.62
CA SER A 131 8.79 -0.17 14.08
C SER A 131 7.84 0.88 14.45
N TYR A 132 8.04 2.12 14.19
CA TYR A 132 6.96 2.97 14.59
C TYR A 132 6.08 3.40 13.44
N THR A 133 4.85 3.74 13.80
CA THR A 133 3.80 4.01 12.87
C THR A 133 3.40 5.46 12.99
N HIS A 134 3.26 6.14 11.84
CA HIS A 134 2.78 7.50 11.80
C HIS A 134 1.36 7.51 11.28
N LEU A 135 0.47 8.20 11.99
CA LEU A 135 -0.82 8.51 11.44
C LEU A 135 -0.60 9.61 10.41
N THR A 136 -1.12 9.42 9.25
CA THR A 136 -0.99 10.44 8.23
C THR A 136 -1.95 11.55 8.55
N LEU A 137 -1.59 12.75 8.16
CA LEU A 137 -2.35 13.80 8.51
C LEU A 137 -3.56 13.78 7.99
N PRO A 138 -4.41 14.11 8.51
CA PRO A 138 -5.55 14.16 8.10
C PRO A 138 -5.71 15.27 7.60
N THR A 139 -5.42 15.36 7.18
CA THR A 139 -5.87 16.15 6.63
C THR A 139 -7.09 16.40 7.12
N ASN A 140 -7.07 16.18 7.51
CA ASN A 140 -7.60 16.00 8.12
C ASN A 140 -8.26 15.71 8.91
N SER A 141 -8.49 15.75 9.06
CA SER A 141 -9.09 15.47 9.76
C SER A 141 -9.62 14.46 10.10
N ARG A 142 -9.38 13.98 10.50
CA ARG A 142 -9.92 12.85 10.76
C ARG A 142 -10.45 12.73 11.97
#